data_02c633458716f3ca644713d6652f8cc2
#
_entry.id   02c633458716f3ca644713d6652f8cc2
#
_cell.length_a   1.000
_cell.length_b   1.000
_cell.length_c   1.000
_cell.angle_alpha   90.00
_cell.angle_beta   90.00
_cell.angle_gamma   90.00
#
_symmetry.space_group_name_H-M   'P 1'
#
loop_
_entity.id
_entity.type
_entity.pdbx_description
1 polymer ?
#
loop_
_entity_poly.entity_id
_entity_poly.type
_entity_poly.pdbx_seq_one_letter_code
_entity_poly.pdbx_strand_id
1 'polypeptide(L)'
;MKYLDRTLRTPQANLAGDEALLDWCEEGSADEILRFWEPRQHFVVLGYSNKTRSEVNLDSCKKLGVPVLRRCSGGGTVLQGPGCLNYALLLKIRGDLPLANIAKANAFIMNRNRNALNSLLGGKVLIQGHTDLTLQGLKFSGNSQRRKRHFLLFHGSFLLKLDLALVEQVLPMPSQQPQYRRRRAHKDFLTNLDLPADSIKEVLKRAWNASHALDELPENRVEQLVKEKYATDAWNFKF
;
A
#
# COMPACT_ATOMS: atom_id res chain seq x y z
N MET A 1 -13.17 15.21 1.62
CA MET A 1 -12.55 13.94 2.11
C MET A 1 -12.00 14.15 3.50
N LYS A 2 -12.14 13.18 4.41
CA LYS A 2 -11.46 13.17 5.71
C LYS A 2 -10.08 12.53 5.62
N TYR A 3 -9.18 12.82 6.56
CA TYR A 3 -7.89 12.13 6.64
C TYR A 3 -7.68 11.51 8.03
N LEU A 4 -6.92 10.42 8.07
CA LEU A 4 -6.50 9.72 9.29
C LEU A 4 -4.99 9.47 9.22
N ASP A 5 -4.21 10.14 10.05
CA ASP A 5 -2.77 9.86 10.20
C ASP A 5 -2.56 9.09 11.51
N ARG A 6 -2.70 7.77 11.41
CA ARG A 6 -2.61 6.91 12.60
C ARG A 6 -1.96 5.58 12.26
N THR A 7 -0.82 5.32 12.90
CA THR A 7 -0.15 4.01 12.89
C THR A 7 -0.67 3.17 14.05
N LEU A 8 -1.20 1.99 13.75
CA LEU A 8 -1.65 1.03 14.74
C LEU A 8 -0.47 0.19 15.27
N ARG A 9 -0.70 -0.46 16.42
CA ARG A 9 0.37 -1.09 17.21
C ARG A 9 1.11 -2.21 16.49
N THR A 10 0.43 -2.99 15.66
CA THR A 10 0.98 -4.17 14.98
C THR A 10 0.81 -4.09 13.47
N PRO A 11 1.64 -4.78 12.66
CA PRO A 11 1.43 -4.88 11.21
C PRO A 11 0.07 -5.44 10.84
N GLN A 12 -0.40 -6.47 11.57
CA GLN A 12 -1.72 -7.07 11.39
C GLN A 12 -2.84 -6.02 11.55
N ALA A 13 -2.75 -5.22 12.61
CA ALA A 13 -3.73 -4.18 12.88
C ALA A 13 -3.72 -3.09 11.79
N ASN A 14 -2.55 -2.72 11.25
CA ASN A 14 -2.48 -1.74 10.17
C ASN A 14 -3.11 -2.25 8.88
N LEU A 15 -2.86 -3.51 8.49
CA LEU A 15 -3.51 -4.13 7.33
C LEU A 15 -5.02 -4.29 7.55
N ALA A 16 -5.43 -4.69 8.75
CA ALA A 16 -6.83 -4.78 9.16
C ALA A 16 -7.51 -3.40 9.13
N GLY A 17 -6.80 -2.35 9.54
CA GLY A 17 -7.32 -0.98 9.55
C GLY A 17 -7.71 -0.47 8.17
N ASP A 18 -6.92 -0.79 7.13
CA ASP A 18 -7.28 -0.44 5.74
C ASP A 18 -8.57 -1.15 5.30
N GLU A 19 -8.72 -2.44 5.65
CA GLU A 19 -9.92 -3.21 5.30
C GLU A 19 -11.12 -2.81 6.16
N ALA A 20 -10.94 -2.55 7.44
CA ALA A 20 -12.01 -2.09 8.33
C ALA A 20 -12.60 -0.75 7.88
N LEU A 21 -11.76 0.17 7.43
CA LEU A 21 -12.23 1.42 6.84
C LEU A 21 -13.00 1.20 5.54
N LEU A 22 -12.58 0.25 4.70
CA LEU A 22 -13.33 -0.11 3.49
C LEU A 22 -14.70 -0.71 3.85
N ASP A 23 -14.75 -1.59 4.85
CA ASP A 23 -16.00 -2.18 5.33
C ASP A 23 -16.93 -1.09 5.86
N TRP A 24 -16.42 -0.21 6.70
CA TRP A 24 -17.16 0.90 7.29
C TRP A 24 -17.73 1.87 6.26
N CYS A 25 -16.93 2.25 5.24
CA CYS A 25 -17.43 3.06 4.13
C CYS A 25 -18.52 2.34 3.32
N GLU A 26 -18.36 1.05 3.07
CA GLU A 26 -19.33 0.24 2.31
C GLU A 26 -20.67 0.10 3.05
N GLU A 27 -20.66 0.07 4.39
CA GLU A 27 -21.82 -0.03 5.27
C GLU A 27 -22.57 1.30 5.46
N GLY A 28 -22.08 2.39 4.87
CA GLY A 28 -22.82 3.67 4.80
C GLY A 28 -22.29 4.80 5.68
N SER A 29 -21.10 4.71 6.22
CA SER A 29 -20.46 5.84 6.93
C SER A 29 -20.07 7.00 6.00
N ALA A 30 -20.25 6.84 4.73
CA ALA A 30 -20.43 7.80 3.63
C ALA A 30 -19.24 8.68 3.22
N ASP A 31 -18.24 8.93 4.01
CA ASP A 31 -17.14 9.83 3.65
C ASP A 31 -15.98 9.09 2.97
N GLU A 32 -15.40 9.74 1.96
CA GLU A 32 -14.13 9.31 1.40
C GLU A 32 -13.01 9.61 2.39
N ILE A 33 -12.05 8.70 2.54
CA ILE A 33 -11.00 8.77 3.55
C ILE A 33 -9.62 8.63 2.90
N LEU A 34 -8.67 9.44 3.36
CA LEU A 34 -7.25 9.30 3.10
C LEU A 34 -6.55 8.92 4.41
N ARG A 35 -6.05 7.70 4.51
CA ARG A 35 -5.30 7.23 5.66
C ARG A 35 -3.82 7.22 5.39
N PHE A 36 -3.00 7.55 6.43
CA PHE A 36 -1.56 7.35 6.46
C PHE A 36 -1.14 6.51 7.66
N TRP A 37 -0.08 5.73 7.50
CA TRP A 37 0.56 5.00 8.58
C TRP A 37 2.00 4.61 8.23
N GLU A 38 2.85 4.49 9.24
CA GLU A 38 4.28 4.20 9.11
C GLU A 38 4.62 2.95 9.92
N PRO A 39 5.10 1.85 9.29
CA PRO A 39 5.45 0.63 10.00
C PRO A 39 6.60 0.84 10.99
N ARG A 40 6.50 0.24 12.17
CA ARG A 40 7.54 0.29 13.21
C ARG A 40 8.47 -0.92 13.21
N GLN A 41 8.14 -1.96 12.45
CA GLN A 41 8.93 -3.18 12.29
C GLN A 41 8.86 -3.68 10.86
N HIS A 42 9.84 -4.47 10.46
CA HIS A 42 9.82 -5.11 9.14
C HIS A 42 8.84 -6.28 9.10
N PHE A 43 8.15 -6.44 8.00
CA PHE A 43 7.28 -7.58 7.68
C PHE A 43 7.06 -7.69 6.17
N VAL A 44 6.89 -8.92 5.68
CA VAL A 44 6.54 -9.16 4.29
C VAL A 44 5.02 -9.09 4.13
N VAL A 45 4.55 -8.50 3.03
CA VAL A 45 3.12 -8.43 2.67
C VAL A 45 2.88 -9.08 1.32
N LEU A 46 2.28 -10.25 1.35
CA LEU A 46 1.79 -10.96 0.17
C LEU A 46 0.55 -10.27 -0.41
N GLY A 47 0.46 -10.17 -1.73
CA GLY A 47 -0.80 -9.86 -2.40
C GLY A 47 -1.81 -11.01 -2.21
N TYR A 48 -3.10 -10.71 -2.38
CA TYR A 48 -4.21 -11.64 -2.10
C TYR A 48 -4.01 -13.06 -2.65
N SER A 49 -3.59 -13.20 -3.90
CA SER A 49 -3.44 -14.49 -4.60
C SER A 49 -2.00 -14.95 -4.78
N ASN A 50 -1.03 -14.26 -4.17
CA ASN A 50 0.37 -14.66 -4.29
C ASN A 50 0.62 -15.99 -3.58
N LYS A 51 1.41 -16.85 -4.23
CA LYS A 51 1.87 -18.13 -3.66
C LYS A 51 3.04 -17.87 -2.73
N THR A 52 2.88 -18.17 -1.46
CA THR A 52 3.87 -17.86 -0.42
C THR A 52 5.25 -18.43 -0.73
N ARG A 53 5.33 -19.70 -1.14
CA ARG A 53 6.61 -20.38 -1.39
C ARG A 53 7.40 -19.81 -2.57
N SER A 54 6.74 -19.20 -3.55
CA SER A 54 7.41 -18.60 -4.72
C SER A 54 7.74 -17.15 -4.56
N GLU A 55 7.09 -16.45 -3.62
CA GLU A 55 7.21 -15.00 -3.46
C GLU A 55 7.98 -14.58 -2.19
N VAL A 56 8.29 -15.53 -1.29
CA VAL A 56 8.94 -15.24 -0.01
C VAL A 56 10.00 -16.27 0.30
N ASN A 57 11.17 -15.79 0.74
CA ASN A 57 12.19 -16.64 1.36
C ASN A 57 11.82 -16.86 2.83
N LEU A 58 11.04 -17.90 3.11
CA LEU A 58 10.52 -18.20 4.44
C LEU A 58 11.63 -18.48 5.47
N ASP A 59 12.71 -19.12 5.06
CA ASP A 59 13.84 -19.45 5.95
C ASP A 59 14.56 -18.15 6.38
N SER A 60 14.81 -17.24 5.44
CA SER A 60 15.35 -15.92 5.75
C SER A 60 14.41 -15.11 6.63
N CYS A 61 13.12 -15.10 6.34
CA CYS A 61 12.12 -14.42 7.17
C CYS A 61 12.14 -14.94 8.61
N LYS A 62 12.15 -16.27 8.79
CA LYS A 62 12.20 -16.91 10.11
C LYS A 62 13.50 -16.56 10.85
N LYS A 63 14.66 -16.66 10.18
CA LYS A 63 15.96 -16.34 10.76
C LYS A 63 16.07 -14.88 11.22
N LEU A 64 15.49 -13.96 10.46
CA LEU A 64 15.55 -12.52 10.70
C LEU A 64 14.37 -11.99 11.54
N GLY A 65 13.45 -12.85 11.97
CA GLY A 65 12.27 -12.45 12.74
C GLY A 65 11.30 -11.54 11.97
N VAL A 66 11.24 -11.68 10.63
CA VAL A 66 10.38 -10.88 9.74
C VAL A 66 9.06 -11.61 9.52
N PRO A 67 7.94 -11.17 10.09
CA PRO A 67 6.63 -11.79 9.89
C PRO A 67 6.20 -11.74 8.42
N VAL A 68 5.44 -12.76 8.01
CA VAL A 68 4.83 -12.83 6.67
C VAL A 68 3.32 -12.71 6.80
N LEU A 69 2.76 -11.68 6.20
CA LEU A 69 1.33 -11.37 6.24
C LEU A 69 0.77 -11.27 4.82
N ARG A 70 -0.56 -11.32 4.73
CA ARG A 70 -1.27 -11.18 3.45
C ARG A 70 -2.29 -10.05 3.51
N ARG A 71 -2.28 -9.14 2.52
CA ARG A 71 -3.29 -8.09 2.40
C ARG A 71 -4.54 -8.55 1.63
N CYS A 72 -5.63 -7.82 1.77
CA CYS A 72 -6.90 -8.11 1.10
C CYS A 72 -6.92 -7.74 -0.40
N SER A 73 -5.97 -6.93 -0.87
CA SER A 73 -5.84 -6.50 -2.28
C SER A 73 -4.85 -7.37 -3.05
N GLY A 74 -4.91 -7.33 -4.38
CA GLY A 74 -3.98 -8.04 -5.27
C GLY A 74 -2.59 -7.40 -5.35
N GLY A 75 -1.90 -7.63 -6.47
CA GLY A 75 -0.55 -7.10 -6.74
C GLY A 75 0.57 -7.98 -6.19
N GLY A 76 1.82 -7.53 -6.38
CA GLY A 76 3.03 -8.27 -5.98
C GLY A 76 3.28 -8.30 -4.47
N THR A 77 4.27 -9.09 -4.08
CA THR A 77 4.76 -9.18 -2.70
C THR A 77 5.75 -8.05 -2.42
N VAL A 78 5.70 -7.48 -1.23
CA VAL A 78 6.56 -6.36 -0.82
C VAL A 78 7.09 -6.56 0.59
N LEU A 79 8.25 -5.99 0.89
CA LEU A 79 8.72 -5.75 2.25
C LEU A 79 8.18 -4.39 2.71
N GLN A 80 7.68 -4.34 3.93
CA GLN A 80 7.28 -3.14 4.66
C GLN A 80 8.16 -2.99 5.90
N GLY A 81 8.36 -1.77 6.35
CA GLY A 81 9.16 -1.55 7.56
C GLY A 81 9.41 -0.08 7.85
N PRO A 82 10.22 0.22 8.88
CA PRO A 82 10.70 1.58 9.12
C PRO A 82 11.28 2.18 7.85
N GLY A 83 10.94 3.43 7.56
CA GLY A 83 11.30 4.08 6.30
C GLY A 83 10.32 3.88 5.15
N CYS A 84 9.18 3.19 5.37
CA CYS A 84 8.03 3.21 4.48
C CYS A 84 6.95 4.17 4.99
N LEU A 85 6.36 4.95 4.11
CA LEU A 85 5.08 5.61 4.35
C LEU A 85 3.99 4.90 3.56
N ASN A 86 3.00 4.36 4.26
CA ASN A 86 1.81 3.78 3.64
C ASN A 86 0.67 4.78 3.57
N TYR A 87 -0.11 4.69 2.50
CA TYR A 87 -1.36 5.44 2.38
C TYR A 87 -2.49 4.55 1.87
N ALA A 88 -3.71 4.90 2.22
CA ALA A 88 -4.92 4.25 1.74
C ALA A 88 -5.99 5.29 1.40
N LEU A 89 -6.55 5.19 0.22
CA LEU A 89 -7.68 5.98 -0.27
C LEU A 89 -8.93 5.10 -0.29
N LEU A 90 -9.94 5.49 0.46
CA LEU A 90 -11.28 4.91 0.43
C LEU A 90 -12.14 5.84 -0.43
N LEU A 91 -12.47 5.43 -1.64
CA LEU A 91 -13.15 6.26 -2.62
C LEU A 91 -14.50 5.66 -3.02
N LYS A 92 -15.54 6.50 -3.10
CA LYS A 92 -16.87 6.08 -3.50
C LYS A 92 -16.94 5.83 -5.01
N ILE A 93 -17.39 4.66 -5.40
CA ILE A 93 -17.62 4.28 -6.79
C ILE A 93 -18.94 4.91 -7.24
N ARG A 94 -18.86 5.85 -8.18
CA ARG A 94 -20.02 6.45 -8.84
C ARG A 94 -20.02 6.00 -10.31
N GLY A 95 -21.15 5.54 -10.83
CA GLY A 95 -21.25 4.75 -12.05
C GLY A 95 -20.71 5.38 -13.34
N ASP A 96 -20.69 6.69 -13.43
CA ASP A 96 -20.31 7.50 -14.60
C ASP A 96 -18.91 8.13 -14.51
N LEU A 97 -18.18 7.88 -13.42
CA LEU A 97 -16.91 8.54 -13.12
C LEU A 97 -15.68 7.63 -13.37
N PRO A 98 -14.46 8.20 -13.35
CA PRO A 98 -13.21 7.47 -13.60
C PRO A 98 -12.98 6.28 -12.68
N LEU A 99 -13.76 6.14 -11.60
CA LEU A 99 -13.67 5.02 -10.67
C LEU A 99 -14.51 3.80 -11.07
N ALA A 100 -15.27 3.84 -12.16
CA ALA A 100 -16.19 2.77 -12.58
C ALA A 100 -15.49 1.43 -12.88
N ASN A 101 -14.29 1.44 -13.41
CA ASN A 101 -13.50 0.22 -13.64
C ASN A 101 -12.05 0.33 -13.11
N ILE A 102 -11.39 -0.81 -13.01
CA ILE A 102 -10.03 -0.92 -12.42
C ILE A 102 -9.02 -0.05 -13.17
N ALA A 103 -8.98 -0.12 -14.50
CA ALA A 103 -7.98 0.58 -15.29
C ALA A 103 -8.15 2.10 -15.22
N LYS A 104 -9.39 2.59 -15.33
CA LYS A 104 -9.71 4.02 -15.22
C LYS A 104 -9.43 4.55 -13.80
N ALA A 105 -9.78 3.76 -12.77
CA ALA A 105 -9.49 4.13 -11.39
C ALA A 105 -7.98 4.22 -11.14
N ASN A 106 -7.20 3.24 -11.61
CA ASN A 106 -5.74 3.30 -11.52
C ASN A 106 -5.19 4.55 -12.20
N ALA A 107 -5.58 4.82 -13.44
CA ALA A 107 -5.11 5.98 -14.19
C ALA A 107 -5.45 7.30 -13.48
N PHE A 108 -6.68 7.45 -13.01
CA PHE A 108 -7.14 8.66 -12.31
C PHE A 108 -6.34 8.89 -11.01
N ILE A 109 -6.26 7.87 -10.15
CA ILE A 109 -5.61 7.99 -8.84
C ILE A 109 -4.10 8.20 -9.02
N MET A 110 -3.48 7.41 -9.88
CA MET A 110 -2.04 7.50 -10.11
C MET A 110 -1.62 8.83 -10.73
N ASN A 111 -2.39 9.38 -11.68
CA ASN A 111 -2.11 10.70 -12.23
C ASN A 111 -2.21 11.79 -11.16
N ARG A 112 -3.22 11.72 -10.29
CA ARG A 112 -3.42 12.69 -9.20
C ARG A 112 -2.26 12.63 -8.19
N ASN A 113 -1.87 11.43 -7.77
CA ASN A 113 -0.74 11.23 -6.87
C ASN A 113 0.59 11.64 -7.50
N ARG A 114 0.84 11.26 -8.77
CA ARG A 114 2.02 11.71 -9.52
C ARG A 114 2.12 13.23 -9.57
N ASN A 115 1.03 13.91 -9.90
CA ASN A 115 1.01 15.37 -10.00
C ASN A 115 1.29 16.02 -8.63
N ALA A 116 0.75 15.47 -7.55
CA ALA A 116 1.04 15.92 -6.19
C ALA A 116 2.53 15.77 -5.86
N LEU A 117 3.12 14.62 -6.14
CA LEU A 117 4.55 14.35 -5.86
C LEU A 117 5.49 15.16 -6.77
N ASN A 118 5.07 15.49 -7.97
CA ASN A 118 5.86 16.32 -8.88
C ASN A 118 6.14 17.73 -8.32
N SER A 119 5.30 18.24 -7.42
CA SER A 119 5.59 19.49 -6.71
C SER A 119 6.78 19.40 -5.76
N LEU A 120 7.11 18.20 -5.28
CA LEU A 120 8.27 17.93 -4.41
C LEU A 120 9.51 17.49 -5.21
N LEU A 121 9.30 16.82 -6.36
CA LEU A 121 10.33 16.09 -7.10
C LEU A 121 10.64 16.71 -8.48
N GLY A 122 10.28 17.98 -8.67
CA GLY A 122 10.66 18.76 -9.86
C GLY A 122 10.14 18.20 -11.18
N GLY A 123 8.93 17.61 -11.18
CA GLY A 123 8.28 17.14 -12.41
C GLY A 123 8.80 15.82 -12.99
N LYS A 124 9.64 15.09 -12.25
CA LYS A 124 10.37 13.90 -12.76
C LYS A 124 9.70 12.56 -12.44
N VAL A 125 8.55 12.56 -11.75
CA VAL A 125 7.82 11.35 -11.40
C VAL A 125 7.09 10.80 -12.61
N LEU A 126 7.31 9.52 -12.90
CA LEU A 126 6.62 8.79 -13.97
C LEU A 126 5.77 7.66 -13.38
N ILE A 127 4.66 7.36 -14.06
CA ILE A 127 3.87 6.15 -13.80
C ILE A 127 4.39 5.07 -14.74
N GLN A 128 4.76 3.91 -14.20
CA GLN A 128 5.19 2.75 -15.00
C GLN A 128 4.44 1.48 -14.58
N GLY A 129 4.43 0.48 -15.45
CA GLY A 129 3.61 -0.70 -15.25
C GLY A 129 2.12 -0.32 -15.11
N HIS A 130 1.44 -0.89 -14.11
CA HIS A 130 0.02 -0.57 -13.84
C HIS A 130 -0.14 0.56 -12.81
N THR A 131 0.63 0.50 -11.73
CA THR A 131 0.45 1.40 -10.58
C THR A 131 1.77 1.65 -9.83
N ASP A 132 2.89 1.63 -10.52
CA ASP A 132 4.19 1.98 -9.93
C ASP A 132 4.51 3.46 -10.17
N LEU A 133 5.09 4.13 -9.18
CA LEU A 133 5.71 5.44 -9.36
C LEU A 133 7.23 5.27 -9.38
N THR A 134 7.84 5.93 -10.35
CA THR A 134 9.29 5.85 -10.58
C THR A 134 9.92 7.23 -10.67
N LEU A 135 11.17 7.29 -10.26
CA LEU A 135 12.07 8.43 -10.43
C LEU A 135 13.33 7.92 -11.13
N GLN A 136 13.70 8.51 -12.26
CA GLN A 136 14.86 8.09 -13.07
C GLN A 136 14.84 6.58 -13.43
N GLY A 137 13.64 6.01 -13.64
CA GLY A 137 13.48 4.59 -13.99
C GLY A 137 13.57 3.60 -12.82
N LEU A 138 13.73 4.10 -11.58
CA LEU A 138 13.73 3.32 -10.35
C LEU A 138 12.40 3.48 -9.62
N LYS A 139 11.86 2.37 -9.14
CA LYS A 139 10.57 2.35 -8.43
C LYS A 139 10.73 2.78 -6.97
N PHE A 140 9.94 3.76 -6.55
CA PHE A 140 9.85 4.20 -5.16
C PHE A 140 8.46 4.01 -4.54
N SER A 141 7.46 3.64 -5.36
CA SER A 141 6.11 3.35 -4.87
C SER A 141 5.45 2.26 -5.70
N GLY A 142 4.76 1.36 -5.01
CA GLY A 142 3.89 0.34 -5.60
C GLY A 142 2.51 0.40 -4.97
N ASN A 143 1.48 0.18 -5.77
CA ASN A 143 0.10 0.38 -5.36
C ASN A 143 -0.80 -0.76 -5.82
N SER A 144 -1.94 -0.91 -5.16
CA SER A 144 -2.93 -1.94 -5.46
C SER A 144 -4.32 -1.47 -5.05
N GLN A 145 -5.38 -2.14 -5.55
CA GLN A 145 -6.74 -1.82 -5.15
C GLN A 145 -7.54 -3.07 -4.76
N ARG A 146 -8.52 -2.85 -3.88
CA ARG A 146 -9.61 -3.78 -3.56
C ARG A 146 -10.92 -3.05 -3.80
N ARG A 147 -11.86 -3.69 -4.49
CA ARG A 147 -13.17 -3.10 -4.79
C ARG A 147 -14.26 -3.86 -4.06
N LYS A 148 -15.23 -3.11 -3.53
CA LYS A 148 -16.54 -3.57 -3.12
C LYS A 148 -17.60 -2.99 -4.07
N ARG A 149 -18.87 -3.04 -3.67
CA ARG A 149 -19.97 -2.56 -4.49
C ARG A 149 -19.98 -1.05 -4.63
N HIS A 150 -19.83 -0.32 -3.53
CA HIS A 150 -19.97 1.13 -3.47
C HIS A 150 -18.67 1.87 -3.23
N PHE A 151 -17.65 1.19 -2.68
CA PHE A 151 -16.34 1.78 -2.39
C PHE A 151 -15.18 0.94 -2.93
N LEU A 152 -14.07 1.60 -3.18
CA LEU A 152 -12.78 0.96 -3.42
C LEU A 152 -11.77 1.43 -2.38
N LEU A 153 -10.90 0.53 -2.00
CA LEU A 153 -9.65 0.80 -1.33
C LEU A 153 -8.54 0.83 -2.39
N PHE A 154 -7.84 1.95 -2.52
CA PHE A 154 -6.60 2.04 -3.26
C PHE A 154 -5.49 2.39 -2.28
N HIS A 155 -4.52 1.52 -2.14
CA HIS A 155 -3.45 1.72 -1.18
C HIS A 155 -2.07 1.41 -1.77
N GLY A 156 -1.05 1.97 -1.17
CA GLY A 156 0.33 1.81 -1.59
C GLY A 156 1.32 2.28 -0.55
N SER A 157 2.59 2.14 -0.91
CA SER A 157 3.71 2.56 -0.06
C SER A 157 4.66 3.44 -0.84
N PHE A 158 5.23 4.41 -0.16
CA PHE A 158 6.40 5.17 -0.59
C PHE A 158 7.62 4.66 0.16
N LEU A 159 8.68 4.38 -0.57
CA LEU A 159 9.98 4.03 -0.01
C LEU A 159 10.74 5.32 0.29
N LEU A 160 10.94 5.62 1.57
CA LEU A 160 11.62 6.84 2.02
C LEU A 160 13.04 6.53 2.47
N LYS A 161 13.19 5.56 3.39
CA LYS A 161 14.46 5.07 3.95
C LYS A 161 14.38 3.58 4.29
N LEU A 162 13.69 2.78 3.46
CA LEU A 162 13.58 1.33 3.66
C LEU A 162 14.95 0.68 3.47
N ASP A 163 15.26 -0.33 4.28
CA ASP A 163 16.42 -1.19 4.07
C ASP A 163 16.24 -2.05 2.80
N LEU A 164 16.81 -1.59 1.69
CA LEU A 164 16.73 -2.29 0.40
C LEU A 164 17.58 -3.57 0.36
N ALA A 165 18.60 -3.69 1.22
CA ALA A 165 19.38 -4.92 1.32
C ALA A 165 18.56 -6.04 1.97
N LEU A 166 17.71 -5.70 2.95
CA LEU A 166 16.78 -6.66 3.54
C LEU A 166 15.75 -7.17 2.53
N VAL A 167 15.31 -6.31 1.57
CA VAL A 167 14.40 -6.75 0.50
C VAL A 167 14.97 -7.95 -0.27
N GLU A 168 16.25 -7.91 -0.64
CA GLU A 168 16.90 -9.01 -1.39
C GLU A 168 17.05 -10.30 -0.57
N GLN A 169 17.13 -10.18 0.77
CA GLN A 169 17.25 -11.36 1.64
C GLN A 169 15.93 -12.10 1.82
N VAL A 170 14.80 -11.36 1.88
CA VAL A 170 13.50 -11.94 2.22
C VAL A 170 12.59 -12.15 1.00
N LEU A 171 12.83 -11.46 -0.13
CA LEU A 171 12.04 -11.60 -1.35
C LEU A 171 12.90 -12.13 -2.49
N PRO A 172 12.58 -13.30 -3.07
CA PRO A 172 13.18 -13.76 -4.31
C PRO A 172 12.78 -12.84 -5.48
N MET A 173 13.32 -13.10 -6.66
CA MET A 173 12.83 -12.44 -7.87
C MET A 173 11.35 -12.75 -8.03
N PRO A 174 10.47 -11.72 -8.21
CA PRO A 174 9.02 -11.96 -8.28
C PRO A 174 8.67 -12.83 -9.48
N SER A 175 7.70 -13.73 -9.29
CA SER A 175 7.22 -14.65 -10.34
C SER A 175 6.56 -13.90 -11.51
N GLN A 176 5.98 -12.73 -11.22
CA GLN A 176 5.44 -11.80 -12.22
C GLN A 176 6.05 -10.42 -12.04
N GLN A 177 6.51 -9.84 -13.12
CA GLN A 177 7.15 -8.53 -13.10
C GLN A 177 6.72 -7.66 -14.28
N PRO A 178 6.65 -6.33 -14.11
CA PRO A 178 6.34 -5.43 -15.21
C PRO A 178 7.50 -5.40 -16.20
N GLN A 179 7.18 -5.20 -17.49
CA GLN A 179 8.18 -5.19 -18.57
C GLN A 179 9.34 -4.22 -18.30
N TYR A 180 9.07 -3.05 -17.74
CA TYR A 180 10.08 -2.03 -17.47
C TYR A 180 11.09 -2.46 -16.39
N ARG A 181 10.80 -3.51 -15.58
CA ARG A 181 11.75 -4.06 -14.61
C ARG A 181 12.95 -4.75 -15.29
N ARG A 182 12.75 -5.37 -16.44
CA ARG A 182 13.82 -6.02 -17.24
C ARG A 182 14.69 -6.99 -16.44
N ARG A 183 14.08 -7.75 -15.53
CA ARG A 183 14.75 -8.71 -14.63
C ARG A 183 15.83 -8.10 -13.73
N ARG A 184 15.82 -6.79 -13.49
CA ARG A 184 16.74 -6.15 -12.54
C ARG A 184 16.53 -6.72 -11.12
N ALA A 185 17.62 -6.91 -10.38
CA ALA A 185 17.58 -7.23 -8.95
C ALA A 185 16.81 -6.15 -8.16
N HIS A 186 16.39 -6.43 -6.94
CA HIS A 186 15.63 -5.44 -6.16
C HIS A 186 16.43 -4.15 -5.95
N LYS A 187 17.71 -4.25 -5.60
CA LYS A 187 18.61 -3.10 -5.41
C LYS A 187 18.79 -2.22 -6.66
N ASP A 188 18.70 -2.81 -7.86
CA ASP A 188 18.86 -2.12 -9.14
C ASP A 188 17.53 -1.62 -9.71
N PHE A 189 16.42 -1.96 -9.04
CA PHE A 189 15.07 -1.65 -9.46
C PHE A 189 14.35 -0.68 -8.52
N LEU A 190 14.65 -0.73 -7.21
CA LEU A 190 14.03 0.09 -6.18
C LEU A 190 14.91 1.28 -5.83
N THR A 191 14.29 2.35 -5.34
CA THR A 191 14.98 3.49 -4.73
C THR A 191 14.17 4.07 -3.58
N ASN A 192 14.86 4.67 -2.63
CA ASN A 192 14.26 5.50 -1.61
C ASN A 192 14.20 6.96 -2.08
N LEU A 193 13.19 7.71 -1.65
CA LEU A 193 13.03 9.12 -2.01
C LEU A 193 13.87 10.08 -1.17
N ASP A 194 14.28 9.65 0.02
CA ASP A 194 14.95 10.50 1.02
C ASP A 194 14.21 11.83 1.31
N LEU A 195 12.87 11.74 1.38
CA LEU A 195 11.98 12.84 1.72
C LEU A 195 11.35 12.61 3.09
N PRO A 196 11.04 13.68 3.85
CA PRO A 196 10.23 13.55 5.05
C PRO A 196 8.83 13.03 4.72
N ALA A 197 8.32 12.09 5.52
CA ALA A 197 6.97 11.54 5.35
C ALA A 197 5.90 12.64 5.34
N ASP A 198 6.03 13.63 6.22
CA ASP A 198 5.08 14.74 6.35
C ASP A 198 4.98 15.59 5.07
N SER A 199 6.07 15.76 4.32
CA SER A 199 6.03 16.47 3.04
C SER A 199 5.13 15.75 2.03
N ILE A 200 5.19 14.41 1.99
CA ILE A 200 4.33 13.60 1.12
C ILE A 200 2.88 13.61 1.61
N LYS A 201 2.66 13.47 2.93
CA LYS A 201 1.32 13.53 3.52
C LYS A 201 0.63 14.85 3.16
N GLU A 202 1.33 15.98 3.28
CA GLU A 202 0.78 17.31 3.00
C GLU A 202 0.40 17.51 1.52
N VAL A 203 1.24 17.09 0.57
CA VAL A 203 0.90 17.20 -0.86
C VAL A 203 -0.25 16.28 -1.24
N LEU A 204 -0.34 15.09 -0.65
CA LEU A 204 -1.46 14.18 -0.89
C LEU A 204 -2.75 14.70 -0.24
N LYS A 205 -2.72 15.22 1.00
CA LYS A 205 -3.90 15.86 1.62
C LYS A 205 -4.44 16.99 0.75
N ARG A 206 -3.58 17.87 0.26
CA ARG A 206 -3.97 18.94 -0.67
C ARG A 206 -4.55 18.40 -1.97
N ALA A 207 -3.87 17.44 -2.59
CA ALA A 207 -4.31 16.84 -3.84
C ALA A 207 -5.68 16.17 -3.72
N TRP A 208 -6.01 15.56 -2.60
CA TRP A 208 -7.27 14.86 -2.36
C TRP A 208 -8.31 15.68 -1.60
N ASN A 209 -8.06 16.98 -1.35
CA ASN A 209 -8.93 17.85 -0.56
C ASN A 209 -9.28 17.23 0.81
N ALA A 210 -8.30 16.58 1.45
CA ALA A 210 -8.44 15.95 2.75
C ALA A 210 -8.09 16.94 3.86
N SER A 211 -9.04 17.81 4.22
CA SER A 211 -8.83 18.96 5.12
C SER A 211 -9.29 18.73 6.56
N HIS A 212 -10.12 17.72 6.80
CA HIS A 212 -10.68 17.44 8.12
C HIS A 212 -10.17 16.12 8.63
N ALA A 213 -9.74 16.07 9.89
CA ALA A 213 -9.35 14.83 10.53
C ALA A 213 -10.56 13.90 10.66
N LEU A 214 -10.30 12.61 10.57
CA LEU A 214 -11.24 11.57 10.95
C LEU A 214 -11.03 11.27 12.43
N ASP A 215 -12.05 11.50 13.24
CA ASP A 215 -11.93 11.39 14.70
C ASP A 215 -11.93 9.93 15.19
N GLU A 216 -12.55 9.03 14.43
CA GLU A 216 -12.74 7.64 14.83
C GLU A 216 -12.21 6.66 13.78
N LEU A 217 -11.67 5.54 14.27
CA LEU A 217 -11.38 4.34 13.51
C LEU A 217 -12.34 3.25 14.00
N PRO A 218 -12.90 2.38 13.14
CA PRO A 218 -13.77 1.28 13.57
C PRO A 218 -12.97 0.19 14.30
N GLU A 219 -12.55 0.48 15.55
CA GLU A 219 -11.60 -0.32 16.32
C GLU A 219 -12.11 -1.75 16.55
N ASN A 220 -13.38 -1.93 16.88
CA ASN A 220 -13.99 -3.25 17.04
C ASN A 220 -13.86 -4.08 15.76
N ARG A 221 -14.04 -3.46 14.59
CA ARG A 221 -13.87 -4.14 13.30
C ARG A 221 -12.42 -4.48 13.02
N VAL A 222 -11.49 -3.58 13.36
CA VAL A 222 -10.05 -3.86 13.27
C VAL A 222 -9.67 -5.07 14.12
N GLU A 223 -10.08 -5.11 15.38
CA GLU A 223 -9.80 -6.22 16.30
C GLU A 223 -10.39 -7.54 15.80
N GLN A 224 -11.62 -7.52 15.33
CA GLN A 224 -12.26 -8.68 14.73
C GLN A 224 -11.46 -9.20 13.54
N LEU A 225 -11.09 -8.32 12.58
CA LEU A 225 -10.30 -8.69 11.40
C LEU A 225 -8.90 -9.20 11.79
N VAL A 226 -8.27 -8.63 12.81
CA VAL A 226 -7.00 -9.16 13.31
C VAL A 226 -7.18 -10.58 13.80
N LYS A 227 -8.13 -10.82 14.68
CA LYS A 227 -8.38 -12.13 15.31
C LYS A 227 -8.78 -13.20 14.30
N GLU A 228 -9.72 -12.89 13.41
CA GLU A 228 -10.33 -13.88 12.50
C GLU A 228 -9.53 -14.07 11.20
N LYS A 229 -8.64 -13.12 10.85
CA LYS A 229 -7.99 -13.10 9.55
C LYS A 229 -6.49 -12.80 9.65
N TYR A 230 -6.10 -11.57 9.96
CA TYR A 230 -4.72 -11.10 9.76
C TYR A 230 -3.69 -11.71 10.71
N ALA A 231 -4.11 -12.26 11.86
CA ALA A 231 -3.25 -13.00 12.78
C ALA A 231 -3.27 -14.52 12.54
N THR A 232 -4.02 -15.02 11.53
CA THR A 232 -4.17 -16.46 11.30
C THR A 232 -3.26 -16.96 10.17
N ASP A 233 -2.63 -18.12 10.37
CA ASP A 233 -1.86 -18.80 9.32
C ASP A 233 -2.77 -19.24 8.16
N ALA A 234 -4.00 -19.62 8.45
CA ALA A 234 -5.01 -19.97 7.44
C ALA A 234 -5.23 -18.85 6.41
N TRP A 235 -5.14 -17.58 6.81
CA TRP A 235 -5.19 -16.45 5.90
C TRP A 235 -3.84 -16.14 5.26
N ASN A 236 -2.79 -16.04 6.07
CA ASN A 236 -1.49 -15.55 5.62
C ASN A 236 -0.82 -16.53 4.64
N PHE A 237 -1.00 -17.84 4.83
CA PHE A 237 -0.38 -18.91 4.04
C PHE A 237 -1.36 -19.71 3.18
N LYS A 238 -2.53 -19.15 2.87
CA LYS A 238 -3.59 -19.87 2.15
C LYS A 238 -3.26 -20.32 0.71
N PHE A 239 -2.18 -19.79 0.12
CA PHE A 239 -1.70 -20.18 -1.22
C PHE A 239 -0.22 -20.52 -1.24
#